data_33ec50d4e384e5b6e0d9d1ac2f107df7
#
_entry.id   33ec50d4e384e5b6e0d9d1ac2f107df7
#
_cell.length_a   1.000
_cell.length_b   1.000
_cell.length_c   1.000
_cell.angle_alpha   90.00
_cell.angle_beta   90.00
_cell.angle_gamma   90.00
#
_symmetry.space_group_name_H-M   'P 1'
#
loop_
_entity.id
_entity.type
_entity.pdbx_description
1 polymer ?
#
loop_
_entity_poly.entity_id
_entity_poly.type
_entity_poly.pdbx_seq_one_letter_code
_entity_poly.pdbx_strand_id
1 'polypeptide(L)'
;MLNCPSFVVQIIQVNIEHEPFMKLQQLRYALEVYRHNLNVSEAAEALFTSQPGISKQIRLLEEELGVQIFIRSGKRVVSVSQPGKAVLEIADRILRDVQNIKNIGSEFTEHDSGSLVVATTHTQARYALPLIVAEFVKRYPKVTLTIKQ
;
A
#
# COMPACT_ATOMS: atom_id res chain seq x y z
N MET A 1 -59.39 29.62 -13.26
CA MET A 1 -58.86 29.26 -11.94
C MET A 1 -58.18 27.88 -12.05
N LEU A 2 -56.91 27.84 -12.31
CA LEU A 2 -56.14 26.62 -12.43
C LEU A 2 -55.33 26.43 -11.14
N ASN A 3 -55.71 25.39 -10.40
CA ASN A 3 -55.12 25.02 -9.12
C ASN A 3 -53.81 24.27 -9.41
N CYS A 4 -52.67 24.89 -9.16
CA CYS A 4 -51.37 24.27 -9.31
C CYS A 4 -51.03 23.49 -8.05
N PRO A 5 -50.78 22.18 -8.11
CA PRO A 5 -50.38 21.44 -6.92
C PRO A 5 -48.93 21.80 -6.57
N SER A 6 -48.73 22.23 -5.34
CA SER A 6 -47.43 22.52 -4.75
C SER A 6 -46.58 21.23 -4.74
N PHE A 7 -45.62 21.16 -5.65
CA PHE A 7 -44.54 20.15 -5.54
C PHE A 7 -43.69 20.52 -4.33
N VAL A 8 -43.86 19.80 -3.25
CA VAL A 8 -42.92 19.81 -2.14
C VAL A 8 -41.66 19.11 -2.62
N VAL A 9 -40.64 19.89 -2.95
CA VAL A 9 -39.29 19.38 -3.19
C VAL A 9 -38.78 18.92 -1.84
N GLN A 10 -38.89 17.62 -1.57
CA GLN A 10 -38.28 16.97 -0.44
C GLN A 10 -36.77 16.93 -0.72
N ILE A 11 -36.04 17.91 -0.18
CA ILE A 11 -34.58 17.90 -0.19
C ILE A 11 -34.18 16.68 0.66
N ILE A 12 -33.79 15.62 -0.01
CA ILE A 12 -33.10 14.50 0.63
C ILE A 12 -31.78 15.08 1.11
N GLN A 13 -31.74 15.46 2.38
CA GLN A 13 -30.49 15.78 3.06
C GLN A 13 -29.74 14.45 3.17
N VAL A 14 -28.85 14.17 2.21
CA VAL A 14 -27.87 13.11 2.36
C VAL A 14 -26.95 13.57 3.47
N ASN A 15 -27.24 13.11 4.69
CA ASN A 15 -26.27 13.14 5.76
C ASN A 15 -25.10 12.25 5.28
N ILE A 16 -24.10 12.86 4.73
CA ILE A 16 -22.76 12.26 4.62
C ILE A 16 -22.25 12.29 6.07
N GLU A 17 -22.75 11.37 6.88
CA GLU A 17 -22.06 11.04 8.12
C GLU A 17 -20.63 10.72 7.70
N HIS A 18 -19.69 11.37 8.33
CA HIS A 18 -18.26 11.14 8.13
C HIS A 18 -17.99 9.74 8.68
N GLU A 19 -18.35 8.71 7.91
CA GLU A 19 -17.89 7.35 8.13
C GLU A 19 -16.37 7.44 8.22
N PRO A 20 -15.76 6.91 9.26
CA PRO A 20 -14.31 6.92 9.39
C PRO A 20 -13.72 6.13 8.23
N PHE A 21 -13.30 6.85 7.19
CA PHE A 21 -12.80 6.24 5.98
C PHE A 21 -11.46 5.56 6.29
N MET A 22 -11.39 4.26 6.03
CA MET A 22 -10.18 3.45 6.15
C MET A 22 -8.99 4.16 5.48
N LYS A 23 -7.89 4.30 6.22
CA LYS A 23 -6.70 5.01 5.74
C LYS A 23 -5.68 4.03 5.18
N LEU A 24 -5.04 4.37 4.06
CA LEU A 24 -3.94 3.59 3.50
C LEU A 24 -2.83 3.30 4.51
N GLN A 25 -2.62 4.22 5.46
CA GLN A 25 -1.66 4.04 6.55
C GLN A 25 -2.02 2.86 7.46
N GLN A 26 -3.29 2.63 7.73
CA GLN A 26 -3.76 1.50 8.54
C GLN A 26 -3.50 0.17 7.83
N LEU A 27 -3.78 0.09 6.52
CA LEU A 27 -3.45 -1.06 5.70
C LEU A 27 -1.95 -1.33 5.69
N ARG A 28 -1.13 -0.29 5.53
CA ARG A 28 0.32 -0.39 5.57
C ARG A 28 0.81 -0.94 6.90
N TYR A 29 0.27 -0.46 8.02
CA TYR A 29 0.65 -0.94 9.36
C TYR A 29 0.30 -2.41 9.56
N ALA A 30 -0.89 -2.83 9.16
CA ALA A 30 -1.29 -4.22 9.25
C ALA A 30 -0.38 -5.12 8.39
N LEU A 31 -0.08 -4.70 7.16
CA LEU A 31 0.78 -5.46 6.25
C LEU A 31 2.23 -5.57 6.78
N GLU A 32 2.80 -4.49 7.33
CA GLU A 32 4.15 -4.54 7.89
C GLU A 32 4.24 -5.43 9.14
N VAL A 33 3.23 -5.43 10.02
CA VAL A 33 3.18 -6.39 11.14
C VAL A 33 3.17 -7.82 10.63
N TYR A 34 2.43 -8.10 9.57
CA TYR A 34 2.42 -9.42 8.94
C TYR A 34 3.79 -9.80 8.36
N ARG A 35 4.45 -8.89 7.64
CA ARG A 35 5.77 -9.09 7.02
C ARG A 35 6.88 -9.30 8.04
N HIS A 36 6.76 -8.70 9.22
CA HIS A 36 7.68 -8.87 10.35
C HIS A 36 7.27 -10.02 11.28
N ASN A 37 6.68 -11.10 10.74
CA ASN A 37 6.30 -12.30 11.49
C ASN A 37 5.46 -12.00 12.74
N LEU A 38 4.52 -11.05 12.62
CA LEU A 38 3.63 -10.61 13.70
C LEU A 38 4.34 -9.86 14.84
N ASN A 39 5.57 -9.44 14.63
CA ASN A 39 6.32 -8.62 15.58
C ASN A 39 6.00 -7.13 15.38
N VAL A 40 5.11 -6.61 16.24
CA VAL A 40 4.64 -5.22 16.16
C VAL A 40 5.77 -4.22 16.46
N SER A 41 6.76 -4.60 17.30
CA SER A 41 7.88 -3.72 17.63
C SER A 41 8.83 -3.56 16.45
N GLU A 42 9.21 -4.64 15.79
CA GLU A 42 10.03 -4.59 14.57
C GLU A 42 9.32 -3.82 13.44
N ALA A 43 8.02 -4.04 13.26
CA ALA A 43 7.24 -3.27 12.30
C ALA A 43 7.22 -1.77 12.64
N ALA A 44 7.19 -1.41 13.92
CA ALA A 44 7.24 -0.03 14.37
C ALA A 44 8.59 0.63 14.08
N GLU A 45 9.69 -0.07 14.32
CA GLU A 45 11.05 0.37 13.98
C GLU A 45 11.21 0.57 12.46
N ALA A 46 10.78 -0.40 11.66
CA ALA A 46 10.83 -0.32 10.19
C ALA A 46 10.03 0.85 9.61
N LEU A 47 8.96 1.26 10.29
CA LEU A 47 8.09 2.36 9.88
C LEU A 47 8.41 3.70 10.57
N PHE A 48 9.49 3.76 11.36
CA PHE A 48 9.89 4.95 12.14
C PHE A 48 8.73 5.51 12.99
N THR A 49 7.99 4.63 13.65
CA THR A 49 6.85 4.99 14.48
C THR A 49 6.84 4.22 15.81
N SER A 50 5.84 4.47 16.66
CA SER A 50 5.74 3.78 17.94
C SER A 50 4.84 2.53 17.87
N GLN A 51 5.22 1.49 18.58
CA GLN A 51 4.42 0.27 18.72
C GLN A 51 2.98 0.52 19.20
N PRO A 52 2.71 1.39 20.21
CA PRO A 52 1.33 1.74 20.58
C PRO A 52 0.56 2.43 19.45
N GLY A 53 1.24 3.24 18.63
CA GLY A 53 0.65 3.90 17.47
C GLY A 53 0.16 2.91 16.44
N ILE A 54 0.99 1.92 16.05
CA ILE A 54 0.59 0.84 15.14
C ILE A 54 -0.57 0.05 15.71
N SER A 55 -0.46 -0.38 16.98
CA SER A 55 -1.51 -1.19 17.62
C SER A 55 -2.86 -0.48 17.66
N LYS A 56 -2.87 0.84 17.92
CA LYS A 56 -4.08 1.66 17.90
C LYS A 56 -4.68 1.74 16.49
N GLN A 57 -3.87 1.99 15.47
CA GLN A 57 -4.35 2.12 14.10
C GLN A 57 -4.90 0.81 13.55
N ILE A 58 -4.28 -0.32 13.88
CA ILE A 58 -4.79 -1.64 13.50
C ILE A 58 -6.14 -1.92 14.19
N ARG A 59 -6.30 -1.57 15.46
CA ARG A 59 -7.60 -1.73 16.14
C ARG A 59 -8.70 -0.89 15.49
N LEU A 60 -8.41 0.37 15.16
CA LEU A 60 -9.37 1.22 14.46
C LEU A 60 -9.78 0.63 13.10
N LEU A 61 -8.84 0.04 12.38
CA LEU A 61 -9.13 -0.68 11.13
C LEU A 61 -10.01 -1.90 11.37
N GLU A 62 -9.71 -2.71 12.39
CA GLU A 62 -10.48 -3.88 12.76
C GLU A 62 -11.92 -3.50 13.21
N GLU A 63 -12.07 -2.40 13.95
CA GLU A 63 -13.36 -1.85 14.37
C GLU A 63 -14.19 -1.38 13.17
N GLU A 64 -13.60 -0.66 12.24
CA GLU A 64 -14.26 -0.17 11.02
C GLU A 64 -14.70 -1.33 10.11
N LEU A 65 -13.85 -2.35 9.94
CA LEU A 65 -14.17 -3.53 9.14
C LEU A 65 -15.12 -4.50 9.82
N GLY A 66 -15.35 -4.36 11.14
CA GLY A 66 -16.14 -5.30 11.92
C GLY A 66 -15.55 -6.71 12.02
N VAL A 67 -14.24 -6.87 11.70
CA VAL A 67 -13.55 -8.16 11.76
C VAL A 67 -12.16 -8.00 12.41
N GLN A 68 -11.71 -9.04 13.10
CA GLN A 68 -10.35 -9.09 13.61
C GLN A 68 -9.40 -9.56 12.51
N ILE A 69 -8.37 -8.77 12.22
CA ILE A 69 -7.29 -9.16 11.30
C ILE A 69 -6.30 -10.08 12.02
N PHE A 70 -5.98 -9.74 13.27
CA PHE A 70 -5.03 -10.47 14.08
C PHE A 70 -5.67 -11.08 15.32
N ILE A 71 -5.31 -12.33 15.61
CA ILE A 71 -5.64 -13.00 16.86
C ILE A 71 -4.58 -12.61 17.88
N ARG A 72 -5.02 -12.20 19.06
CA ARG A 72 -4.14 -11.75 20.15
C ARG A 72 -4.26 -12.67 21.37
N SER A 73 -3.12 -12.89 22.03
CA SER A 73 -3.07 -13.45 23.39
C SER A 73 -2.53 -12.35 24.32
N GLY A 74 -3.43 -11.73 25.09
CA GLY A 74 -3.12 -10.53 25.87
C GLY A 74 -2.69 -9.37 24.97
N LYS A 75 -1.45 -8.90 25.13
CA LYS A 75 -0.88 -7.79 24.32
C LYS A 75 -0.15 -8.25 23.06
N ARG A 76 0.09 -9.56 22.88
CA ARG A 76 0.85 -10.10 21.74
C ARG A 76 -0.07 -10.54 20.60
N VAL A 77 0.32 -10.22 19.39
CA VAL A 77 -0.25 -10.80 18.17
C VAL A 77 0.33 -12.21 18.01
N VAL A 78 -0.50 -13.21 17.85
CA VAL A 78 -0.08 -14.62 17.81
C VAL A 78 -0.35 -15.28 16.46
N SER A 79 -1.37 -14.84 15.74
CA SER A 79 -1.67 -15.36 14.41
C SER A 79 -2.56 -14.39 13.62
N VAL A 80 -2.72 -14.67 12.32
CA VAL A 80 -3.65 -13.97 11.43
C VAL A 80 -4.96 -14.75 11.40
N SER A 81 -6.08 -14.05 11.52
CA SER A 81 -7.41 -14.66 11.40
C SER A 81 -7.72 -15.05 9.94
N GLN A 82 -8.77 -15.87 9.74
CA GLN A 82 -9.19 -16.22 8.38
C GLN A 82 -9.62 -14.98 7.56
N PRO A 83 -10.48 -14.08 8.07
CA PRO A 83 -10.78 -12.83 7.37
C PRO A 83 -9.56 -11.92 7.24
N GLY A 84 -8.65 -11.92 8.22
CA GLY A 84 -7.42 -11.14 8.20
C GLY A 84 -6.50 -11.49 7.04
N LYS A 85 -6.41 -12.76 6.64
CA LYS A 85 -5.64 -13.17 5.45
C LYS A 85 -6.16 -12.50 4.19
N ALA A 86 -7.49 -12.53 3.98
CA ALA A 86 -8.10 -11.90 2.81
C ALA A 86 -7.90 -10.36 2.82
N VAL A 87 -8.03 -9.73 3.99
CA VAL A 87 -7.77 -8.28 4.14
C VAL A 87 -6.32 -7.95 3.80
N LEU A 88 -5.35 -8.72 4.30
CA LEU A 88 -3.92 -8.48 4.03
C LEU A 88 -3.54 -8.68 2.55
N GLU A 89 -4.12 -9.68 1.88
CA GLU A 89 -3.92 -9.88 0.44
C GLU A 89 -4.44 -8.68 -0.39
N ILE A 90 -5.62 -8.18 -0.04
CA ILE A 90 -6.19 -7.00 -0.69
C ILE A 90 -5.36 -5.75 -0.37
N ALA A 91 -4.94 -5.59 0.89
CA ALA A 91 -4.10 -4.48 1.33
C ALA A 91 -2.77 -4.42 0.57
N ASP A 92 -2.12 -5.57 0.36
CA ASP A 92 -0.87 -5.67 -0.41
C ASP A 92 -1.08 -5.23 -1.87
N ARG A 93 -2.18 -5.60 -2.49
CA ARG A 93 -2.54 -5.17 -3.85
C ARG A 93 -2.79 -3.66 -3.92
N ILE A 94 -3.60 -3.12 -3.01
CA ILE A 94 -3.90 -1.68 -2.94
C ILE A 94 -2.61 -0.87 -2.77
N LEU A 95 -1.72 -1.28 -1.86
CA LEU A 95 -0.48 -0.55 -1.62
C LEU A 95 0.49 -0.62 -2.81
N ARG A 96 0.49 -1.72 -3.57
CA ARG A 96 1.22 -1.80 -4.85
C ARG A 96 0.63 -0.85 -5.89
N ASP A 97 -0.68 -0.78 -6.00
CA ASP A 97 -1.34 0.12 -6.95
C ASP A 97 -1.10 1.60 -6.59
N VAL A 98 -1.10 1.93 -5.30
CA VAL A 98 -0.70 3.27 -4.83
C VAL A 98 0.75 3.60 -5.23
N GLN A 99 1.66 2.62 -5.15
CA GLN A 99 3.04 2.82 -5.61
C GLN A 99 3.10 3.00 -7.14
N ASN A 100 2.30 2.25 -7.90
CA ASN A 100 2.20 2.40 -9.35
C ASN A 100 1.69 3.81 -9.73
N ILE A 101 0.70 4.34 -9.02
CA ILE A 101 0.21 5.72 -9.24
C ILE A 101 1.35 6.74 -9.04
N LYS A 102 2.18 6.57 -8.00
CA LYS A 102 3.34 7.45 -7.78
C LYS A 102 4.36 7.35 -8.91
N ASN A 103 4.59 6.15 -9.41
CA ASN A 103 5.50 5.92 -10.52
C ASN A 103 5.01 6.61 -11.82
N ILE A 104 3.70 6.55 -12.11
CA ILE A 104 3.10 7.27 -13.24
C ILE A 104 3.40 8.78 -13.12
N GLY A 105 3.22 9.36 -11.91
CA GLY A 105 3.56 10.78 -11.69
C GLY A 105 5.00 11.12 -12.02
N SER A 106 5.97 10.25 -11.70
CA SER A 106 7.39 10.45 -12.02
C SER A 106 7.69 10.27 -13.52
N GLU A 107 7.01 9.35 -14.20
CA GLU A 107 7.16 9.13 -15.64
C GLU A 107 6.71 10.34 -16.48
N PHE A 108 5.67 11.05 -16.03
CA PHE A 108 5.16 12.24 -16.73
C PHE A 108 5.93 13.53 -16.41
N THR A 109 6.67 13.55 -15.30
CA THR A 109 7.45 14.75 -14.88
C THR A 109 8.91 14.74 -15.34
N GLU A 110 9.48 13.55 -15.56
CA GLU A 110 10.89 13.42 -15.96
C GLU A 110 11.03 12.36 -17.07
N HIS A 111 11.04 12.79 -18.33
CA HIS A 111 11.13 11.91 -19.51
C HIS A 111 12.38 11.01 -19.56
N ASP A 112 13.43 11.28 -18.78
CA ASP A 112 14.71 10.58 -18.80
C ASP A 112 15.09 9.91 -17.48
N SER A 113 14.18 9.79 -16.49
CA SER A 113 14.44 9.19 -15.19
C SER A 113 13.48 8.02 -14.89
N GLY A 114 13.95 7.06 -14.13
CA GLY A 114 13.13 5.91 -13.75
C GLY A 114 13.94 4.78 -13.13
N SER A 115 13.31 3.63 -12.92
CA SER A 115 13.99 2.41 -12.50
C SER A 115 13.70 1.26 -13.47
N LEU A 116 14.76 0.59 -13.93
CA LEU A 116 14.69 -0.60 -14.77
C LEU A 116 15.24 -1.79 -13.98
N VAL A 117 14.44 -2.83 -13.82
CA VAL A 117 14.87 -4.09 -13.21
C VAL A 117 14.97 -5.15 -14.29
N VAL A 118 16.17 -5.71 -14.48
CA VAL A 118 16.44 -6.78 -15.44
C VAL A 118 16.72 -8.07 -14.68
N ALA A 119 15.88 -9.09 -14.87
CA ALA A 119 16.15 -10.44 -14.38
C ALA A 119 16.90 -11.23 -15.46
N THR A 120 17.99 -11.88 -15.08
CA THR A 120 18.86 -12.58 -16.04
C THR A 120 19.58 -13.75 -15.39
N THR A 121 20.17 -14.64 -16.20
CA THR A 121 21.01 -15.71 -15.71
C THR A 121 22.42 -15.19 -15.41
N HIS A 122 23.14 -15.89 -14.52
CA HIS A 122 24.52 -15.55 -14.15
C HIS A 122 25.46 -15.40 -15.35
N THR A 123 25.33 -16.28 -16.32
CA THR A 123 26.16 -16.27 -17.54
C THR A 123 25.89 -15.00 -18.38
N GLN A 124 24.64 -14.62 -18.57
CA GLN A 124 24.29 -13.43 -19.33
C GLN A 124 24.70 -12.13 -18.61
N ALA A 125 24.51 -12.09 -17.27
CA ALA A 125 24.94 -10.96 -16.46
C ALA A 125 26.43 -10.70 -16.58
N ARG A 126 27.24 -11.79 -16.65
CA ARG A 126 28.71 -11.70 -16.66
C ARG A 126 29.31 -11.42 -18.04
N TYR A 127 28.73 -11.94 -19.12
CA TYR A 127 29.35 -11.91 -20.42
C TYR A 127 28.63 -11.02 -21.46
N ALA A 128 27.29 -10.97 -21.43
CA ALA A 128 26.55 -10.25 -22.44
C ALA A 128 26.12 -8.83 -22.01
N LEU A 129 25.75 -8.66 -20.74
CA LEU A 129 25.21 -7.39 -20.26
C LEU A 129 26.23 -6.26 -20.03
N PRO A 130 27.50 -6.45 -19.68
CA PRO A 130 28.38 -5.36 -19.26
C PRO A 130 28.51 -4.26 -20.32
N LEU A 131 28.65 -4.62 -21.59
CA LEU A 131 28.77 -3.64 -22.70
C LEU A 131 27.46 -2.89 -22.92
N ILE A 132 26.33 -3.60 -22.90
CA ILE A 132 24.99 -3.02 -23.09
C ILE A 132 24.65 -2.10 -21.93
N VAL A 133 24.93 -2.51 -20.70
CA VAL A 133 24.72 -1.71 -19.49
C VAL A 133 25.58 -0.44 -19.51
N ALA A 134 26.83 -0.54 -19.91
CA ALA A 134 27.73 0.62 -19.98
C ALA A 134 27.21 1.69 -20.97
N GLU A 135 26.67 1.27 -22.11
CA GLU A 135 26.08 2.18 -23.08
C GLU A 135 24.72 2.73 -22.61
N PHE A 136 23.89 1.89 -22.01
CA PHE A 136 22.62 2.30 -21.44
C PHE A 136 22.77 3.39 -20.38
N VAL A 137 23.66 3.19 -19.40
CA VAL A 137 23.91 4.17 -18.32
C VAL A 137 24.45 5.50 -18.87
N LYS A 138 25.27 5.48 -19.93
CA LYS A 138 25.72 6.71 -20.61
C LYS A 138 24.56 7.47 -21.27
N ARG A 139 23.62 6.73 -21.88
CA ARG A 139 22.48 7.31 -22.60
C ARG A 139 21.37 7.78 -21.67
N TYR A 140 21.19 7.09 -20.53
CA TYR A 140 20.13 7.35 -19.56
C TYR A 140 20.70 7.48 -18.14
N PRO A 141 21.45 8.54 -17.83
CA PRO A 141 22.19 8.68 -16.56
C PRO A 141 21.29 8.83 -15.33
N LYS A 142 20.02 9.19 -15.54
CA LYS A 142 19.02 9.33 -14.46
C LYS A 142 18.19 8.06 -14.21
N VAL A 143 18.43 6.99 -14.98
CA VAL A 143 17.72 5.72 -14.80
C VAL A 143 18.51 4.82 -13.87
N THR A 144 17.86 4.37 -12.77
CA THR A 144 18.43 3.37 -11.86
C THR A 144 18.26 1.97 -12.45
N LEU A 145 19.36 1.33 -12.82
CA LEU A 145 19.35 -0.04 -13.33
C LEU A 145 19.66 -1.04 -12.20
N THR A 146 18.79 -2.00 -11.98
CA THR A 146 18.98 -3.11 -11.06
C THR A 146 18.99 -4.44 -11.82
N ILE A 147 20.05 -5.23 -11.64
CA ILE A 147 20.16 -6.57 -12.23
C ILE A 147 19.92 -7.60 -11.13
N LYS A 148 18.94 -8.49 -11.34
CA LYS A 148 18.63 -9.62 -10.45
C LYS A 148 19.03 -10.92 -11.14
N GLN A 149 19.66 -11.81 -10.37
CA GLN A 149 20.04 -13.15 -10.80
C GLN A 149 19.18 -14.21 -10.11
#